data_5a695fb9fce2e299b2eb6df2e0372461
#
_entry.id   5a695fb9fce2e299b2eb6df2e0372461
#
_cell.length_a   1.000
_cell.length_b   1.000
_cell.length_c   1.000
_cell.angle_alpha   90.00
_cell.angle_beta   90.00
_cell.angle_gamma   90.00
#
_symmetry.space_group_name_H-M   'P 1'
#
loop_
_entity.id
_entity.type
_entity.pdbx_description
1 polymer ?
#
loop_
_entity_poly.entity_id
_entity_poly.type
_entity_poly.pdbx_seq_one_letter_code
_entity_poly.pdbx_strand_id
1 'polypeptide(L)'
;MHSSIYEGTIRHRRFRPRPNRFQYRLFFMFLDLAELPTLFDIHPLWSYEQVNIACFRRRDHFGDPTIPLDQALRDLVENHLGIRPNGPVRLLTHLRYWGHCFNPASFYYCYDRADTKVETVVVEIHNTPWRERHCYVLGAEHNEHPSKNWRRHRFTKEFHVSPFIDFDIQYDLRLRQPDDSIRVHMIDYEKGEKLFDASLALEKRELNRRALTRVLFRYPLMTGKVVTLIYWQALRLVLKRTPFFSHPKKKST
;
A
#
# COMPACT_ATOMS: atom_id res chain seq x y z
N MET A 1 11.93 -2.08 19.43
CA MET A 1 11.02 -2.65 18.41
C MET A 1 10.38 -1.49 17.67
N HIS A 2 10.57 -1.45 16.36
CA HIS A 2 10.05 -0.41 15.47
C HIS A 2 8.74 -0.84 14.78
N SER A 3 8.50 -2.14 14.69
CA SER A 3 7.25 -2.69 14.17
C SER A 3 6.05 -2.30 15.04
N SER A 4 4.93 -2.00 14.38
CA SER A 4 3.72 -1.48 15.02
C SER A 4 2.47 -1.90 14.25
N ILE A 5 1.31 -1.78 14.87
CA ILE A 5 0.02 -1.87 14.21
C ILE A 5 -0.52 -0.46 14.00
N TYR A 6 -1.07 -0.18 12.83
CA TYR A 6 -1.74 1.08 12.57
C TYR A 6 -3.21 0.84 12.27
N GLU A 7 -4.11 1.47 13.03
CA GLU A 7 -5.55 1.34 12.88
C GLU A 7 -6.20 2.65 12.46
N GLY A 8 -7.17 2.60 11.58
CA GLY A 8 -7.86 3.82 11.17
C GLY A 8 -8.86 3.62 10.04
N THR A 9 -8.87 4.54 9.10
CA THR A 9 -9.86 4.58 8.02
C THR A 9 -9.21 4.84 6.68
N ILE A 10 -9.78 4.22 5.66
CA ILE A 10 -9.56 4.60 4.27
C ILE A 10 -10.86 5.15 3.70
N ARG A 11 -10.76 6.26 2.97
CA ARG A 11 -11.85 6.91 2.27
C ARG A 11 -11.51 7.04 0.81
N HIS A 12 -12.47 6.68 -0.06
CA HIS A 12 -12.40 6.86 -1.49
C HIS A 12 -13.52 7.79 -1.95
N ARG A 13 -13.20 8.73 -2.84
CA ARG A 13 -14.17 9.64 -3.46
C ARG A 13 -13.89 9.70 -4.95
N ARG A 14 -14.89 9.34 -5.74
CA ARG A 14 -14.92 9.58 -7.16
C ARG A 14 -15.79 10.82 -7.40
N PHE A 15 -15.29 11.74 -8.20
CA PHE A 15 -15.98 12.99 -8.54
C PHE A 15 -16.67 12.88 -9.89
N ARG A 16 -16.01 12.22 -10.86
CA ARG A 16 -16.48 12.10 -12.24
C ARG A 16 -16.28 10.68 -12.77
N PRO A 17 -17.00 10.28 -13.84
CA PRO A 17 -18.19 10.90 -14.43
C PRO A 17 -19.43 10.71 -13.54
N ARG A 18 -19.40 9.77 -12.61
CA ARG A 18 -20.47 9.46 -11.64
C ARG A 18 -19.93 9.55 -10.22
N PRO A 19 -20.41 10.50 -9.41
CA PRO A 19 -19.97 10.63 -8.02
C PRO A 19 -20.23 9.36 -7.22
N ASN A 20 -19.21 8.95 -6.46
CA ASN A 20 -19.29 7.82 -5.54
C ASN A 20 -18.35 8.05 -4.36
N ARG A 21 -18.80 7.73 -3.16
CA ARG A 21 -18.01 7.86 -1.94
C ARG A 21 -18.22 6.66 -1.05
N PHE A 22 -17.15 6.16 -0.46
CA PHE A 22 -17.21 5.16 0.60
C PHE A 22 -16.01 5.30 1.54
N GLN A 23 -16.19 4.80 2.75
CA GLN A 23 -15.18 4.80 3.80
C GLN A 23 -15.35 3.54 4.63
N TYR A 24 -14.25 2.93 5.07
CA TYR A 24 -14.28 1.80 6.00
C TYR A 24 -13.09 1.81 6.93
N ARG A 25 -13.23 1.11 8.07
CA ARG A 25 -12.17 0.91 9.04
C ARG A 25 -11.31 -0.27 8.64
N LEU A 26 -10.02 -0.16 8.89
CA LEU A 26 -9.02 -1.18 8.63
C LEU A 26 -7.84 -1.03 9.58
N PHE A 27 -6.93 -1.99 9.52
CA PHE A 27 -5.61 -1.86 10.13
C PHE A 27 -4.54 -2.27 9.12
N PHE A 28 -3.33 -1.76 9.32
CA PHE A 28 -2.12 -2.16 8.61
C PHE A 28 -1.08 -2.64 9.61
N MET A 29 -0.22 -3.54 9.16
CA MET A 29 1.03 -3.83 9.85
C MET A 29 2.11 -2.88 9.33
N PHE A 30 2.86 -2.28 10.25
CA PHE A 30 4.06 -1.51 9.94
C PHE A 30 5.23 -2.31 10.48
N LEU A 31 6.04 -2.86 9.60
CA LEU A 31 6.99 -3.91 9.89
C LEU A 31 8.41 -3.42 9.56
N ASP A 32 9.29 -3.40 10.53
CA ASP A 32 10.72 -3.29 10.26
C ASP A 32 11.19 -4.63 9.67
N LEU A 33 11.77 -4.60 8.48
CA LEU A 33 12.16 -5.83 7.77
C LEU A 33 13.23 -6.63 8.52
N ALA A 34 14.04 -5.97 9.35
CA ALA A 34 15.05 -6.63 10.16
C ALA A 34 14.44 -7.39 11.37
N GLU A 35 13.26 -6.97 11.85
CA GLU A 35 12.56 -7.61 12.95
C GLU A 35 11.72 -8.82 12.50
N LEU A 36 11.36 -8.91 11.21
CA LEU A 36 10.41 -9.89 10.66
C LEU A 36 10.66 -11.35 11.02
N PRO A 37 11.90 -11.88 11.00
CA PRO A 37 12.14 -13.31 11.25
C PRO A 37 11.61 -13.81 12.60
N THR A 38 11.62 -12.96 13.62
CA THR A 38 11.22 -13.32 15.00
C THR A 38 10.03 -12.52 15.52
N LEU A 39 9.53 -11.56 14.73
CA LEU A 39 8.51 -10.61 15.17
C LEU A 39 7.23 -11.27 15.70
N PHE A 40 6.84 -12.39 15.11
CA PHE A 40 5.59 -13.08 15.40
C PHE A 40 5.71 -14.22 16.40
N ASP A 41 6.91 -14.52 16.92
CA ASP A 41 7.15 -15.59 17.92
C ASP A 41 6.38 -15.34 19.23
N ILE A 42 5.99 -14.11 19.46
CA ILE A 42 5.19 -13.70 20.61
C ILE A 42 3.73 -14.17 20.56
N HIS A 43 3.25 -14.73 19.41
CA HIS A 43 1.83 -15.05 19.26
C HIS A 43 1.58 -16.32 18.43
N PRO A 44 0.86 -17.33 18.94
CA PRO A 44 0.72 -18.63 18.30
C PRO A 44 -0.10 -18.63 16.99
N LEU A 45 -0.94 -17.62 16.76
CA LEU A 45 -1.78 -17.49 15.55
C LEU A 45 -1.15 -16.63 14.45
N TRP A 46 0.08 -16.13 14.66
CA TRP A 46 0.84 -15.35 13.71
C TRP A 46 2.17 -16.03 13.41
N SER A 47 2.66 -15.91 12.18
CA SER A 47 3.93 -16.51 11.80
C SER A 47 4.65 -15.75 10.68
N TYR A 48 5.94 -15.99 10.59
CA TYR A 48 6.80 -15.63 9.47
C TYR A 48 7.05 -16.88 8.61
N GLU A 49 6.81 -16.79 7.30
CA GLU A 49 7.01 -17.85 6.28
C GLU A 49 6.30 -19.20 6.53
N GLN A 50 5.49 -19.34 7.55
CA GLN A 50 4.74 -20.55 7.85
C GLN A 50 3.23 -20.33 7.70
N VAL A 51 2.48 -21.41 7.45
CA VAL A 51 1.01 -21.36 7.38
C VAL A 51 0.45 -21.12 8.77
N ASN A 52 -0.39 -20.06 8.89
CA ASN A 52 -1.06 -19.73 10.13
C ASN A 52 -2.33 -18.91 9.83
N ILE A 53 -3.09 -18.54 10.87
CA ILE A 53 -4.27 -17.67 10.75
C ILE A 53 -3.86 -16.30 10.17
N ALA A 54 -2.78 -15.73 10.67
CA ALA A 54 -2.13 -14.57 10.07
C ALA A 54 -0.66 -14.89 9.80
N CYS A 55 -0.17 -14.60 8.61
CA CYS A 55 1.23 -14.85 8.31
C CYS A 55 1.79 -13.86 7.28
N PHE A 56 3.05 -13.51 7.48
CA PHE A 56 3.87 -12.87 6.45
C PHE A 56 4.40 -13.95 5.50
N ARG A 57 4.35 -13.68 4.20
CA ARG A 57 4.96 -14.51 3.17
C ARG A 57 5.73 -13.63 2.20
N ARG A 58 7.01 -13.93 1.99
CA ARG A 58 7.87 -13.22 1.04
C ARG A 58 7.27 -13.11 -0.36
N ARG A 59 6.67 -14.20 -0.83
CA ARG A 59 6.03 -14.30 -2.16
C ARG A 59 4.82 -13.36 -2.37
N ASP A 60 4.24 -12.83 -1.30
CA ASP A 60 3.09 -11.92 -1.37
C ASP A 60 3.53 -10.47 -1.65
N HIS A 61 4.84 -10.21 -1.66
CA HIS A 61 5.46 -8.90 -1.82
C HIS A 61 6.31 -8.82 -3.10
N PHE A 62 6.76 -7.62 -3.42
CA PHE A 62 7.57 -7.29 -4.59
C PHE A 62 8.81 -8.19 -4.77
N GLY A 63 9.17 -8.39 -6.06
CA GLY A 63 10.42 -9.03 -6.49
C GLY A 63 10.37 -10.56 -6.47
N ASP A 64 11.52 -11.17 -6.77
CA ASP A 64 11.70 -12.62 -6.74
C ASP A 64 11.61 -13.12 -5.30
N PRO A 65 10.73 -14.09 -4.99
CA PRO A 65 10.57 -14.61 -3.63
C PRO A 65 11.80 -15.36 -3.09
N THR A 66 12.75 -15.74 -3.92
CA THR A 66 14.01 -16.36 -3.50
C THR A 66 15.03 -15.34 -2.97
N ILE A 67 14.86 -14.05 -3.30
CA ILE A 67 15.71 -12.95 -2.84
C ILE A 67 15.06 -12.31 -1.60
N PRO A 68 15.81 -12.06 -0.51
CA PRO A 68 15.29 -11.33 0.64
C PRO A 68 14.63 -10.02 0.25
N LEU A 69 13.48 -9.69 0.86
CA LEU A 69 12.68 -8.51 0.49
C LEU A 69 13.46 -7.20 0.64
N ASP A 70 14.25 -7.08 1.71
CA ASP A 70 15.11 -5.92 1.95
C ASP A 70 16.12 -5.74 0.81
N GLN A 71 16.77 -6.81 0.38
CA GLN A 71 17.72 -6.78 -0.72
C GLN A 71 17.04 -6.40 -2.04
N ALA A 72 15.96 -7.08 -2.41
CA ALA A 72 15.22 -6.79 -3.64
C ALA A 72 14.75 -5.34 -3.72
N LEU A 73 14.36 -4.76 -2.56
CA LEU A 73 13.93 -3.37 -2.49
C LEU A 73 15.10 -2.40 -2.67
N ARG A 74 16.24 -2.65 -2.02
CA ARG A 74 17.45 -1.81 -2.17
C ARG A 74 17.95 -1.84 -3.61
N ASP A 75 17.95 -2.99 -4.24
CA ASP A 75 18.33 -3.15 -5.65
C ASP A 75 17.37 -2.38 -6.57
N LEU A 76 16.05 -2.41 -6.29
CA LEU A 76 15.07 -1.62 -7.03
C LEU A 76 15.34 -0.12 -6.92
N VAL A 77 15.55 0.39 -5.71
CA VAL A 77 15.81 1.81 -5.47
C VAL A 77 17.11 2.25 -6.13
N GLU A 78 18.17 1.47 -5.99
CA GLU A 78 19.47 1.75 -6.61
C GLU A 78 19.37 1.80 -8.15
N ASN A 79 18.65 0.87 -8.76
CA ASN A 79 18.44 0.84 -10.21
C ASN A 79 17.64 2.06 -10.73
N HIS A 80 16.75 2.65 -9.89
CA HIS A 80 15.92 3.79 -10.31
C HIS A 80 16.55 5.15 -9.98
N LEU A 81 17.22 5.26 -8.84
CA LEU A 81 17.74 6.54 -8.33
C LEU A 81 19.28 6.63 -8.35
N GLY A 82 19.99 5.54 -8.66
CA GLY A 82 21.45 5.48 -8.62
C GLY A 82 22.04 5.49 -7.20
N ILE A 83 21.20 5.45 -6.17
CA ILE A 83 21.60 5.50 -4.75
C ILE A 83 20.99 4.31 -4.02
N ARG A 84 21.85 3.49 -3.39
CA ARG A 84 21.41 2.36 -2.59
C ARG A 84 21.05 2.81 -1.17
N PRO A 85 19.81 2.59 -0.69
CA PRO A 85 19.44 2.87 0.69
C PRO A 85 20.33 2.11 1.68
N ASN A 86 20.76 2.76 2.75
CA ASN A 86 21.66 2.17 3.75
C ASN A 86 21.12 2.20 5.19
N GLY A 87 19.95 2.78 5.40
CA GLY A 87 19.21 2.78 6.66
C GLY A 87 18.17 1.66 6.76
N PRO A 88 17.38 1.64 7.84
CA PRO A 88 16.28 0.68 8.02
C PRO A 88 15.22 0.79 6.93
N VAL A 89 14.59 -0.34 6.60
CA VAL A 89 13.44 -0.39 5.70
C VAL A 89 12.22 -0.86 6.47
N ARG A 90 11.15 -0.08 6.43
CA ARG A 90 9.87 -0.41 7.08
C ARG A 90 8.75 -0.50 6.08
N LEU A 91 7.93 -1.51 6.22
CA LEU A 91 6.86 -1.89 5.31
C LEU A 91 5.49 -1.69 5.95
N LEU A 92 4.67 -0.80 5.37
CA LEU A 92 3.25 -0.68 5.70
C LEU A 92 2.44 -1.55 4.74
N THR A 93 1.79 -2.60 5.26
CA THR A 93 1.16 -3.62 4.40
C THR A 93 0.04 -4.37 5.12
N HIS A 94 -0.76 -5.10 4.35
CA HIS A 94 -1.58 -6.20 4.86
C HIS A 94 -0.84 -7.51 4.73
N LEU A 95 -1.11 -8.43 5.66
CA LEU A 95 -0.59 -9.79 5.63
C LEU A 95 -1.61 -10.77 5.02
N ARG A 96 -1.24 -12.00 4.98
CA ARG A 96 -2.14 -13.11 4.66
C ARG A 96 -2.97 -13.44 5.90
N TYR A 97 -4.29 -13.40 5.77
CA TYR A 97 -5.24 -13.77 6.84
C TYR A 97 -6.12 -14.90 6.35
N TRP A 98 -6.22 -15.97 7.15
CA TRP A 98 -7.01 -17.15 6.81
C TRP A 98 -6.64 -17.76 5.45
N GLY A 99 -5.35 -17.80 5.14
CA GLY A 99 -4.81 -18.28 3.88
C GLY A 99 -5.00 -17.35 2.68
N HIS A 100 -5.68 -16.21 2.83
CA HIS A 100 -5.94 -15.25 1.75
C HIS A 100 -5.15 -13.95 1.93
N CYS A 101 -4.40 -13.56 0.90
CA CYS A 101 -3.69 -12.28 0.84
C CYS A 101 -4.39 -11.36 -0.16
N PHE A 102 -4.74 -10.17 0.30
CA PHE A 102 -5.22 -9.10 -0.56
C PHE A 102 -4.60 -7.78 -0.10
N ASN A 103 -3.74 -7.24 -0.94
CA ASN A 103 -2.92 -6.07 -0.61
C ASN A 103 -2.88 -5.11 -1.80
N PRO A 104 -3.89 -4.22 -1.93
CA PRO A 104 -3.98 -3.31 -3.08
C PRO A 104 -2.81 -2.33 -3.18
N ALA A 105 -2.26 -1.92 -2.02
CA ALA A 105 -1.08 -1.07 -1.95
C ALA A 105 -0.25 -1.38 -0.71
N SER A 106 1.06 -1.46 -0.89
CA SER A 106 2.07 -1.49 0.17
C SER A 106 3.00 -0.30 0.03
N PHE A 107 3.49 0.20 1.16
CA PHE A 107 4.42 1.33 1.19
C PHE A 107 5.68 0.90 1.92
N TYR A 108 6.82 0.96 1.25
CA TYR A 108 8.13 0.72 1.83
C TYR A 108 8.79 2.06 2.10
N TYR A 109 9.15 2.30 3.35
CA TYR A 109 9.82 3.50 3.81
C TYR A 109 11.30 3.17 4.04
N CYS A 110 12.18 3.69 3.18
CA CYS A 110 13.62 3.60 3.35
C CYS A 110 14.09 4.81 4.15
N TYR A 111 14.61 4.55 5.34
CA TYR A 111 15.12 5.58 6.23
C TYR A 111 16.59 5.89 5.93
N ASP A 112 17.04 7.04 6.42
CA ASP A 112 18.45 7.37 6.46
C ASP A 112 19.21 6.46 7.44
N ARG A 113 20.54 6.46 7.36
CA ARG A 113 21.39 5.64 8.22
C ARG A 113 21.20 5.92 9.71
N ALA A 114 20.82 7.15 10.05
CA ALA A 114 20.57 7.57 11.44
C ALA A 114 19.16 7.20 11.95
N ASP A 115 18.31 6.61 11.11
CA ASP A 115 16.90 6.26 11.41
C ASP A 115 16.05 7.46 11.83
N THR A 116 16.33 8.63 11.28
CA THR A 116 15.66 9.89 11.68
C THR A 116 14.66 10.40 10.66
N LYS A 117 14.90 10.15 9.38
CA LYS A 117 14.01 10.61 8.29
C LYS A 117 13.86 9.56 7.20
N VAL A 118 12.72 9.55 6.57
CA VAL A 118 12.51 8.75 5.36
C VAL A 118 13.22 9.43 4.19
N GLU A 119 14.04 8.73 3.43
CA GLU A 119 14.71 9.25 2.23
C GLU A 119 13.99 8.85 0.95
N THR A 120 13.49 7.62 0.89
CA THR A 120 12.78 7.11 -0.28
C THR A 120 11.52 6.37 0.16
N VAL A 121 10.45 6.51 -0.60
CA VAL A 121 9.25 5.70 -0.45
C VAL A 121 9.02 4.89 -1.71
N VAL A 122 8.87 3.57 -1.59
CA VAL A 122 8.44 2.73 -2.71
C VAL A 122 6.98 2.37 -2.49
N VAL A 123 6.16 2.60 -3.49
CA VAL A 123 4.73 2.28 -3.47
C VAL A 123 4.47 1.11 -4.40
N GLU A 124 4.24 -0.06 -3.83
CA GLU A 124 3.84 -1.27 -4.57
C GLU A 124 2.33 -1.27 -4.72
N ILE A 125 1.84 -1.32 -5.94
CA ILE A 125 0.40 -1.36 -6.26
C ILE A 125 0.07 -2.67 -6.96
N HIS A 126 -1.02 -3.29 -6.52
CA HIS A 126 -1.59 -4.48 -7.15
C HIS A 126 -2.91 -4.12 -7.82
N ASN A 127 -3.08 -4.52 -9.07
CA ASN A 127 -4.35 -4.33 -9.76
C ASN A 127 -5.30 -5.53 -9.56
N THR A 128 -6.59 -5.24 -9.69
CA THR A 128 -7.65 -6.24 -9.69
C THR A 128 -8.51 -6.04 -10.93
N PRO A 129 -8.78 -7.09 -11.72
CA PRO A 129 -8.60 -8.52 -11.43
C PRO A 129 -7.31 -9.15 -11.97
N TRP A 130 -6.44 -8.41 -12.65
CA TRP A 130 -5.32 -8.97 -13.44
C TRP A 130 -4.16 -9.49 -12.60
N ARG A 131 -4.09 -9.14 -11.30
CA ARG A 131 -3.04 -9.56 -10.34
C ARG A 131 -1.63 -9.14 -10.75
N GLU A 132 -1.50 -8.09 -11.53
CA GLU A 132 -0.21 -7.49 -11.87
C GLU A 132 0.25 -6.57 -10.75
N ARG A 133 1.56 -6.36 -10.66
CA ARG A 133 2.23 -5.49 -9.67
C ARG A 133 3.04 -4.43 -10.39
N HIS A 134 3.09 -3.26 -9.79
CA HIS A 134 3.95 -2.16 -10.21
C HIS A 134 4.48 -1.40 -9.01
N CYS A 135 5.74 -0.95 -9.06
CA CYS A 135 6.37 -0.18 -8.01
C CYS A 135 6.73 1.22 -8.52
N TYR A 136 6.27 2.25 -7.81
CA TYR A 136 6.73 3.61 -7.99
C TYR A 136 7.81 3.92 -6.95
N VAL A 137 8.97 4.39 -7.39
CA VAL A 137 10.10 4.78 -6.53
C VAL A 137 10.12 6.30 -6.38
N LEU A 138 9.94 6.79 -5.17
CA LEU A 138 9.74 8.21 -4.84
C LEU A 138 10.90 8.70 -3.98
N GLY A 139 11.93 9.27 -4.61
CA GLY A 139 13.12 9.80 -3.96
C GLY A 139 12.87 11.15 -3.28
N ALA A 140 13.76 11.54 -2.37
CA ALA A 140 13.69 12.81 -1.64
C ALA A 140 13.87 14.02 -2.54
N GLU A 141 14.67 13.88 -3.60
CA GLU A 141 15.00 14.92 -4.57
C GLU A 141 13.78 15.42 -5.37
N HIS A 142 12.77 14.56 -5.53
CA HIS A 142 11.51 14.89 -6.22
C HIS A 142 10.39 15.30 -5.27
N ASN A 143 10.71 15.64 -4.00
CA ASN A 143 9.71 16.07 -3.04
C ASN A 143 9.31 17.54 -3.26
N GLU A 144 8.08 17.78 -3.66
CA GLU A 144 7.52 19.12 -3.88
C GLU A 144 6.89 19.74 -2.61
N HIS A 145 6.90 19.06 -1.46
CA HIS A 145 6.25 19.57 -0.25
C HIS A 145 7.19 20.43 0.58
N PRO A 146 6.78 21.65 1.03
CA PRO A 146 7.64 22.56 1.77
C PRO A 146 7.95 22.09 3.21
N SER A 147 7.09 21.28 3.80
CA SER A 147 7.26 20.78 5.17
C SER A 147 8.13 19.52 5.20
N LYS A 148 9.08 19.47 6.14
CA LYS A 148 9.98 18.31 6.34
C LYS A 148 9.26 17.00 6.68
N ASN A 149 8.07 17.10 7.29
CA ASN A 149 7.29 15.91 7.72
C ASN A 149 6.35 15.39 6.64
N TRP A 150 6.28 16.06 5.50
CA TRP A 150 5.42 15.68 4.40
C TRP A 150 6.23 15.52 3.12
N ARG A 151 5.77 14.60 2.27
CA ARG A 151 6.26 14.40 0.92
C ARG A 151 5.11 14.57 -0.05
N ARG A 152 5.38 15.19 -1.18
CA ARG A 152 4.46 15.33 -2.29
C ARG A 152 5.18 14.97 -3.57
N HIS A 153 4.63 14.01 -4.28
CA HIS A 153 5.16 13.59 -5.57
C HIS A 153 4.05 13.64 -6.61
N ARG A 154 4.36 14.22 -7.76
CA ARG A 154 3.50 14.21 -8.93
C ARG A 154 4.14 13.37 -10.00
N PHE A 155 3.37 12.42 -10.53
CA PHE A 155 3.86 11.53 -11.57
C PHE A 155 2.72 11.02 -12.44
N THR A 156 3.04 10.62 -13.66
CA THR A 156 2.07 10.05 -14.60
C THR A 156 1.76 8.61 -14.22
N LYS A 157 0.52 8.21 -14.42
CA LYS A 157 0.09 6.83 -14.22
C LYS A 157 0.70 5.93 -15.29
N GLU A 158 1.56 5.02 -14.88
CA GLU A 158 2.22 4.03 -15.75
C GLU A 158 1.56 2.65 -15.69
N PHE A 159 0.68 2.43 -14.71
CA PHE A 159 0.11 1.13 -14.41
C PHE A 159 -1.42 1.12 -14.40
N HIS A 160 -2.05 0.16 -15.08
CA HIS A 160 -3.51 0.04 -15.17
C HIS A 160 -4.10 -0.57 -13.88
N VAL A 161 -4.44 0.27 -12.91
CA VAL A 161 -4.91 -0.14 -11.58
C VAL A 161 -6.38 -0.58 -11.59
N SER A 162 -7.22 0.06 -12.42
CA SER A 162 -8.68 -0.14 -12.39
C SER A 162 -9.28 0.01 -13.78
N PRO A 163 -10.23 -0.87 -14.17
CA PRO A 163 -10.91 -0.77 -15.46
C PRO A 163 -11.83 0.46 -15.60
N PHE A 164 -12.01 1.23 -14.54
CA PHE A 164 -12.86 2.44 -14.54
C PHE A 164 -12.06 3.75 -14.57
N ILE A 165 -10.73 3.68 -14.80
CA ILE A 165 -9.83 4.84 -14.84
C ILE A 165 -8.86 4.67 -16.01
N ASP A 166 -8.82 5.65 -16.92
CA ASP A 166 -7.96 5.66 -18.12
C ASP A 166 -6.47 5.82 -17.78
N PHE A 167 -5.60 5.79 -18.81
CA PHE A 167 -4.14 5.94 -18.68
C PHE A 167 -3.69 7.40 -18.57
N ASP A 168 -4.39 8.35 -19.20
CA ASP A 168 -4.03 9.78 -19.16
C ASP A 168 -4.39 10.42 -17.81
N ILE A 169 -3.73 9.94 -16.76
CA ILE A 169 -3.95 10.34 -15.37
C ILE A 169 -2.64 10.83 -14.76
N GLN A 170 -2.70 11.98 -14.12
CA GLN A 170 -1.65 12.51 -13.25
C GLN A 170 -1.98 12.19 -11.79
N TYR A 171 -1.04 11.59 -11.10
CA TYR A 171 -1.11 11.34 -9.66
C TYR A 171 -0.48 12.50 -8.88
N ASP A 172 -1.16 12.95 -7.82
CA ASP A 172 -0.63 13.83 -6.77
C ASP A 172 -0.68 13.03 -5.46
N LEU A 173 0.44 12.43 -5.08
CA LEU A 173 0.57 11.60 -3.89
C LEU A 173 1.22 12.40 -2.77
N ARG A 174 0.54 12.47 -1.63
CA ARG A 174 1.03 13.13 -0.43
C ARG A 174 1.12 12.13 0.71
N LEU A 175 2.28 12.08 1.34
CA LEU A 175 2.62 11.16 2.40
C LEU A 175 3.16 11.94 3.59
N ARG A 176 2.66 11.66 4.78
CA ARG A 176 3.31 12.10 6.02
C ARG A 176 4.36 11.06 6.42
N GLN A 177 5.50 11.51 6.93
CA GLN A 177 6.49 10.61 7.53
C GLN A 177 5.82 9.79 8.64
N PRO A 178 6.00 8.45 8.66
CA PRO A 178 5.44 7.59 9.71
C PRO A 178 5.96 7.98 11.09
N ASP A 179 5.02 8.21 12.01
CA ASP A 179 5.25 8.57 13.40
C ASP A 179 4.09 7.99 14.23
N ASP A 180 3.50 8.72 15.17
CA ASP A 180 2.27 8.32 15.88
C ASP A 180 1.06 8.19 14.93
N SER A 181 1.15 8.74 13.74
CA SER A 181 0.14 8.59 12.71
C SER A 181 0.74 8.43 11.32
N ILE A 182 0.02 7.71 10.45
CA ILE A 182 0.29 7.65 9.02
C ILE A 182 -0.85 8.34 8.28
N ARG A 183 -0.49 9.24 7.37
CA ARG A 183 -1.43 9.94 6.47
C ARG A 183 -0.93 9.79 5.04
N VAL A 184 -1.79 9.23 4.20
CA VAL A 184 -1.55 9.14 2.75
C VAL A 184 -2.75 9.74 2.05
N HIS A 185 -2.50 10.60 1.09
CA HIS A 185 -3.55 11.19 0.27
C HIS A 185 -3.11 11.16 -1.19
N MET A 186 -3.85 10.43 -2.00
CA MET A 186 -3.64 10.34 -3.45
C MET A 186 -4.80 10.98 -4.17
N ILE A 187 -4.49 11.81 -5.15
CA ILE A 187 -5.45 12.48 -6.03
C ILE A 187 -5.11 12.12 -7.47
N ASP A 188 -6.11 11.68 -8.19
CA ASP A 188 -6.03 11.39 -9.61
C ASP A 188 -6.63 12.56 -10.39
N TYR A 189 -5.85 13.13 -11.30
CA TYR A 189 -6.29 14.18 -12.22
C TYR A 189 -6.34 13.64 -13.64
N GLU A 190 -7.47 13.93 -14.32
CA GLU A 190 -7.65 13.68 -15.75
C GLU A 190 -7.83 15.02 -16.45
N LYS A 191 -6.94 15.33 -17.41
CA LYS A 191 -6.96 16.62 -18.14
C LYS A 191 -7.01 17.85 -17.21
N GLY A 192 -6.25 17.79 -16.12
CA GLY A 192 -6.18 18.88 -15.12
C GLY A 192 -7.33 18.93 -14.13
N GLU A 193 -8.39 18.13 -14.30
CA GLU A 193 -9.53 18.10 -13.40
C GLU A 193 -9.52 16.88 -12.48
N LYS A 194 -9.93 17.09 -11.23
CA LYS A 194 -9.97 16.04 -10.22
C LYS A 194 -10.99 14.95 -10.57
N LEU A 195 -10.52 13.73 -10.75
CA LEU A 195 -11.31 12.55 -11.07
C LEU A 195 -11.67 11.73 -9.83
N PHE A 196 -10.66 11.46 -9.00
CA PHE A 196 -10.75 10.55 -7.86
C PHE A 196 -9.80 10.98 -6.74
N ASP A 197 -10.11 10.67 -5.50
CA ASP A 197 -9.14 10.68 -4.41
C ASP A 197 -9.28 9.50 -3.45
N ALA A 198 -8.14 9.10 -2.87
CA ALA A 198 -8.04 8.15 -1.78
C ALA A 198 -7.32 8.80 -0.60
N SER A 199 -7.87 8.66 0.60
CA SER A 199 -7.25 9.16 1.83
C SER A 199 -7.16 8.04 2.86
N LEU A 200 -5.95 7.77 3.32
CA LEU A 200 -5.65 6.83 4.40
C LEU A 200 -5.24 7.64 5.64
N ALA A 201 -5.91 7.39 6.75
CA ALA A 201 -5.64 8.03 8.03
C ALA A 201 -5.58 6.96 9.12
N LEU A 202 -4.38 6.76 9.66
CA LEU A 202 -4.08 5.69 10.60
C LEU A 202 -3.39 6.25 11.85
N GLU A 203 -3.66 5.63 13.01
CA GLU A 203 -3.03 5.92 14.28
C GLU A 203 -2.24 4.69 14.77
N LYS A 204 -1.05 4.95 15.31
CA LYS A 204 -0.13 3.93 15.81
C LYS A 204 -0.71 3.21 17.02
N ARG A 205 -0.49 1.92 17.08
CA ARG A 205 -0.72 1.05 18.22
C ARG A 205 0.50 0.18 18.43
N GLU A 206 0.85 -0.03 19.69
CA GLU A 206 1.95 -0.93 20.05
C GLU A 206 1.66 -2.36 19.52
N LEU A 207 2.68 -3.00 18.97
CA LEU A 207 2.63 -4.39 18.57
C LEU A 207 2.99 -5.26 19.78
N ASN A 208 2.00 -5.92 20.33
CA ASN A 208 2.15 -6.89 21.42
C ASN A 208 1.12 -8.01 21.27
N ARG A 209 1.25 -9.06 22.07
CA ARG A 209 0.38 -10.25 21.99
C ARG A 209 -1.11 -9.91 22.07
N ARG A 210 -1.50 -8.99 22.96
CA ARG A 210 -2.91 -8.57 23.13
C ARG A 210 -3.42 -7.81 21.90
N ALA A 211 -2.59 -6.93 21.33
CA ALA A 211 -2.94 -6.18 20.14
C ALA A 211 -3.09 -7.08 18.91
N LEU A 212 -2.21 -8.07 18.73
CA LEU A 212 -2.30 -9.08 17.68
C LEU A 212 -3.58 -9.92 17.79
N THR A 213 -3.93 -10.37 19.00
CA THR A 213 -5.22 -11.04 19.24
C THR A 213 -6.39 -10.13 18.89
N ARG A 214 -6.37 -8.90 19.40
CA ARG A 214 -7.46 -7.92 19.21
C ARG A 214 -7.75 -7.65 17.74
N VAL A 215 -6.73 -7.47 16.90
CA VAL A 215 -6.97 -7.15 15.47
C VAL A 215 -7.57 -8.34 14.71
N LEU A 216 -7.22 -9.58 15.04
CA LEU A 216 -7.86 -10.76 14.45
C LEU A 216 -9.36 -10.82 14.76
N PHE A 217 -9.76 -10.49 16.00
CA PHE A 217 -11.18 -10.48 16.39
C PHE A 217 -11.93 -9.23 15.92
N ARG A 218 -11.28 -8.06 15.94
CA ARG A 218 -11.90 -6.80 15.55
C ARG A 218 -12.11 -6.69 14.03
N TYR A 219 -11.23 -7.31 13.25
CA TYR A 219 -11.25 -7.28 11.79
C TYR A 219 -11.31 -8.70 11.19
N PRO A 220 -12.31 -9.51 11.57
CA PRO A 220 -12.42 -10.87 11.08
C PRO A 220 -12.59 -10.84 9.57
N LEU A 221 -11.88 -11.73 8.88
CA LEU A 221 -11.91 -11.85 7.42
C LEU A 221 -11.67 -10.52 6.69
N MET A 222 -10.77 -9.66 7.22
CA MET A 222 -10.54 -8.32 6.66
C MET A 222 -10.24 -8.35 5.16
N THR A 223 -9.38 -9.25 4.72
CA THR A 223 -9.06 -9.44 3.30
C THR A 223 -10.29 -9.82 2.48
N GLY A 224 -11.11 -10.75 2.95
CA GLY A 224 -12.38 -11.13 2.32
C GLY A 224 -13.37 -9.96 2.24
N LYS A 225 -13.51 -9.20 3.33
CA LYS A 225 -14.35 -8.00 3.38
C LYS A 225 -13.89 -6.94 2.36
N VAL A 226 -12.60 -6.69 2.26
CA VAL A 226 -12.05 -5.71 1.30
C VAL A 226 -12.31 -6.16 -0.14
N VAL A 227 -12.08 -7.43 -0.45
CA VAL A 227 -12.39 -8.00 -1.77
C VAL A 227 -13.88 -7.85 -2.09
N THR A 228 -14.77 -8.25 -1.18
CA THR A 228 -16.23 -8.11 -1.36
C THR A 228 -16.62 -6.65 -1.60
N LEU A 229 -16.05 -5.70 -0.85
CA LEU A 229 -16.31 -4.28 -1.03
C LEU A 229 -15.84 -3.76 -2.39
N ILE A 230 -14.69 -4.23 -2.89
CA ILE A 230 -14.18 -3.84 -4.21
C ILE A 230 -15.13 -4.33 -5.31
N TYR A 231 -15.54 -5.60 -5.29
CA TYR A 231 -16.49 -6.12 -6.27
C TYR A 231 -17.86 -5.44 -6.17
N TRP A 232 -18.33 -5.17 -4.96
CA TRP A 232 -19.56 -4.40 -4.74
C TRP A 232 -19.47 -2.99 -5.33
N GLN A 233 -18.37 -2.28 -5.11
CA GLN A 233 -18.18 -0.96 -5.70
C GLN A 233 -18.03 -1.03 -7.23
N ALA A 234 -17.36 -2.04 -7.76
CA ALA A 234 -17.31 -2.29 -9.20
C ALA A 234 -18.71 -2.51 -9.79
N LEU A 235 -19.52 -3.36 -9.16
CA LEU A 235 -20.91 -3.59 -9.56
C LEU A 235 -21.73 -2.26 -9.54
N ARG A 236 -21.60 -1.46 -8.47
CA ARG A 236 -22.26 -0.15 -8.39
C ARG A 236 -21.84 0.80 -9.52
N LEU A 237 -20.57 0.79 -9.93
CA LEU A 237 -20.07 1.61 -11.05
C LEU A 237 -20.63 1.11 -12.38
N VAL A 238 -20.72 -0.21 -12.59
CA VAL A 238 -21.37 -0.81 -13.77
C VAL A 238 -22.84 -0.41 -13.82
N LEU A 239 -23.59 -0.57 -12.72
CA LEU A 239 -25.01 -0.17 -12.64
C LEU A 239 -25.22 1.34 -12.88
N LYS A 240 -24.23 2.18 -12.51
CA LYS A 240 -24.21 3.61 -12.81
C LYS A 240 -23.77 3.93 -14.24
N ARG A 241 -23.54 2.92 -15.10
CA ARG A 241 -23.04 3.06 -16.48
C ARG A 241 -21.76 3.90 -16.57
N THR A 242 -20.81 3.67 -15.65
CA THR A 242 -19.47 4.28 -15.71
C THR A 242 -18.68 3.67 -16.86
N PRO A 243 -17.94 4.45 -17.67
CA PRO A 243 -17.12 3.93 -18.77
C PRO A 243 -16.15 2.84 -18.29
N PHE A 244 -16.00 1.81 -19.12
CA PHE A 244 -15.12 0.68 -18.87
C PHE A 244 -13.95 0.71 -19.86
N PHE A 245 -12.72 0.69 -19.37
CA PHE A 245 -11.50 0.70 -20.18
C PHE A 245 -10.85 -0.69 -20.16
N SER A 246 -10.67 -1.26 -21.36
CA SER A 246 -10.05 -2.57 -21.53
C SER A 246 -8.56 -2.53 -21.16
N HIS A 247 -8.03 -3.66 -20.69
CA HIS A 247 -6.59 -3.78 -20.43
C HIS A 247 -5.79 -3.68 -21.74
N PRO A 248 -4.68 -2.91 -21.81
CA PRO A 248 -3.93 -2.67 -23.06
C PRO A 248 -3.45 -3.94 -23.75
N LYS A 249 -3.02 -4.95 -22.99
CA LYS A 249 -2.56 -6.25 -23.53
C LYS A 249 -3.63 -7.05 -24.30
N LYS A 250 -4.92 -6.66 -24.23
CA LYS A 250 -6.00 -7.28 -24.99
C LYS A 250 -6.31 -6.57 -26.32
N LYS A 251 -5.63 -5.47 -26.63
CA LYS A 251 -5.81 -4.74 -27.91
C LYS A 251 -4.86 -5.19 -29.01
N SER A 252 -3.98 -6.16 -28.76
CA SER A 252 -2.97 -6.68 -29.71
C SER A 252 -3.28 -8.10 -30.22
N THR A 253 -4.56 -8.45 -30.37
CA THR A 253 -5.03 -9.65 -31.12
C THR A 253 -6.14 -9.26 -32.06
#